data_a9903ed03b33c7ab80afbd24c35c3be7
#
_entry.id   a9903ed03b33c7ab80afbd24c35c3be7
#
_cell.length_a   1.000
_cell.length_b   1.000
_cell.length_c   1.000
_cell.angle_alpha   90.00
_cell.angle_beta   90.00
_cell.angle_gamma   90.00
#
_symmetry.space_group_name_H-M   'P 1'
#
loop_
_entity.id
_entity.type
_entity.pdbx_description
1 polymer ?
#
loop_
_entity_poly.entity_id
_entity_poly.type
_entity_poly.pdbx_seq_one_letter_code
_entity_poly.pdbx_strand_id
1 'polypeptide(L)'
;SEDRTRMGFLDRLKAGLAKTAKVLATDVRDLFKREGRLVDDGFLAELRKSLIKTDMGPAAAEVIVTDIATRFRARVVEPSDVLDSIRSVLLERLRPAEAGLASATTGPTVILVTGVNGSGKTTSIAKLARLFTRDGKRVVLGAGDTFRAAAVEQLAMWAGRVGAEIVR
;
A
#
# COMPACT_ATOMS: atom_id res chain seq x y z
N SER A 1 -16.22 16.20 -21.55
CA SER A 1 -15.17 16.70 -20.66
C SER A 1 -15.29 16.26 -19.21
N GLU A 2 -16.04 15.18 -18.93
CA GLU A 2 -16.40 14.75 -17.54
C GLU A 2 -15.81 13.39 -17.10
N ASP A 3 -14.90 12.79 -17.84
CA ASP A 3 -14.43 11.42 -17.58
C ASP A 3 -13.10 11.32 -16.80
N ARG A 4 -12.62 12.40 -16.20
CA ARG A 4 -11.36 12.39 -15.38
C ARG A 4 -11.55 12.24 -13.88
N THR A 5 -12.76 12.04 -13.36
CA THR A 5 -13.03 12.23 -11.93
C THR A 5 -13.31 10.97 -11.11
N ARG A 6 -13.22 9.77 -11.68
CA ARG A 6 -13.52 8.51 -10.99
C ARG A 6 -12.39 7.51 -10.91
N MET A 7 -11.18 7.97 -10.63
CA MET A 7 -10.18 7.02 -10.15
C MET A 7 -10.50 6.71 -8.69
N GLY A 8 -10.96 5.49 -8.41
CA GLY A 8 -11.33 5.03 -7.08
C GLY A 8 -10.14 5.08 -6.12
N PHE A 9 -10.42 5.02 -4.80
CA PHE A 9 -9.40 4.94 -3.76
C PHE A 9 -8.39 3.81 -4.03
N LEU A 10 -8.86 2.67 -4.50
CA LEU A 10 -8.03 1.51 -4.88
C LEU A 10 -7.09 1.81 -6.05
N ASP A 11 -7.50 2.61 -7.04
CA ASP A 11 -6.63 2.95 -8.18
C ASP A 11 -5.50 3.89 -7.76
N ARG A 12 -5.77 4.78 -6.80
CA ARG A 12 -4.74 5.66 -6.22
C ARG A 12 -3.80 4.91 -5.29
N LEU A 13 -4.31 3.93 -4.55
CA LEU A 13 -3.49 3.03 -3.76
C LEU A 13 -2.59 2.18 -4.66
N LYS A 14 -3.14 1.62 -5.75
CA LYS A 14 -2.37 0.93 -6.80
C LYS A 14 -1.28 1.82 -7.40
N ALA A 15 -1.58 3.09 -7.70
CA ALA A 15 -0.59 4.04 -8.21
C ALA A 15 0.50 4.35 -7.17
N GLY A 16 0.15 4.46 -5.89
CA GLY A 16 1.11 4.65 -4.79
C GLY A 16 2.01 3.44 -4.57
N LEU A 17 1.48 2.23 -4.74
CA LEU A 17 2.22 0.97 -4.63
C LEU A 17 3.00 0.61 -5.90
N ALA A 18 2.77 1.31 -7.03
CA ALA A 18 3.43 1.02 -8.31
C ALA A 18 4.96 1.09 -8.22
N LYS A 19 5.50 2.00 -7.39
CA LYS A 19 6.94 2.12 -7.17
C LYS A 19 7.50 0.88 -6.46
N THR A 20 6.86 0.44 -5.39
CA THR A 20 7.23 -0.76 -4.64
C THR A 20 7.05 -2.03 -5.48
N ALA A 21 5.95 -2.12 -6.22
CA ALA A 21 5.72 -3.20 -7.15
C ALA A 21 6.77 -3.25 -8.27
N LYS A 22 7.23 -2.08 -8.76
CA LYS A 22 8.30 -1.98 -9.76
C LYS A 22 9.64 -2.48 -9.22
N VAL A 23 9.99 -2.13 -7.97
CA VAL A 23 11.24 -2.61 -7.33
C VAL A 23 11.19 -4.12 -7.18
N LEU A 24 10.12 -4.69 -6.62
CA LEU A 24 9.96 -6.14 -6.49
C LEU A 24 10.01 -6.83 -7.85
N ALA A 25 9.33 -6.29 -8.87
CA ALA A 25 9.34 -6.85 -10.21
C ALA A 25 10.73 -6.81 -10.87
N THR A 26 11.53 -5.78 -10.58
CA THR A 26 12.91 -5.68 -11.07
C THR A 26 13.78 -6.75 -10.41
N ASP A 27 13.76 -6.86 -9.08
CA ASP A 27 14.55 -7.85 -8.33
C ASP A 27 14.21 -9.29 -8.72
N VAL A 28 12.93 -9.59 -8.96
CA VAL A 28 12.51 -10.92 -9.45
C VAL A 28 12.94 -11.14 -10.90
N ARG A 29 12.80 -10.14 -11.80
CA ARG A 29 13.23 -10.25 -13.20
C ARG A 29 14.73 -10.44 -13.33
N ASP A 30 15.53 -9.86 -12.47
CA ASP A 30 16.99 -10.01 -12.47
C ASP A 30 17.44 -11.46 -12.24
N LEU A 31 16.57 -12.29 -11.62
CA LEU A 31 16.81 -13.72 -11.47
C LEU A 31 16.79 -14.48 -12.82
N PHE A 32 16.13 -13.93 -13.85
CA PHE A 32 15.86 -14.65 -15.10
C PHE A 32 16.88 -14.40 -16.23
N LYS A 33 17.81 -13.46 -16.09
CA LYS A 33 18.86 -13.16 -17.11
C LYS A 33 18.36 -13.17 -18.58
N ARG A 34 17.13 -12.69 -18.83
CA ARG A 34 16.44 -12.57 -20.14
C ARG A 34 15.78 -13.83 -20.73
N GLU A 35 15.83 -14.97 -20.10
CA GLU A 35 15.20 -16.20 -20.58
C GLU A 35 14.44 -16.87 -19.43
N GLY A 36 13.54 -17.80 -19.80
CA GLY A 36 12.85 -18.64 -18.82
C GLY A 36 13.86 -19.41 -17.95
N ARG A 37 13.50 -19.68 -16.70
CA ARG A 37 14.40 -20.34 -15.75
C ARG A 37 13.73 -21.57 -15.15
N LEU A 38 14.53 -22.65 -15.02
CA LEU A 38 14.09 -23.87 -14.34
C LEU A 38 13.86 -23.60 -12.85
N VAL A 39 12.71 -24.03 -12.36
CA VAL A 39 12.40 -23.96 -10.92
C VAL A 39 13.00 -25.16 -10.21
N ASP A 40 14.25 -24.99 -9.79
CA ASP A 40 15.03 -25.92 -8.99
C ASP A 40 15.29 -25.36 -7.59
N ASP A 41 15.97 -26.11 -6.74
CA ASP A 41 16.30 -25.70 -5.37
C ASP A 41 17.19 -24.44 -5.33
N GLY A 42 18.07 -24.26 -6.33
CA GLY A 42 18.89 -23.07 -6.47
C GLY A 42 18.07 -21.83 -6.76
N PHE A 43 17.15 -21.91 -7.72
CA PHE A 43 16.20 -20.83 -8.02
C PHE A 43 15.34 -20.44 -6.81
N LEU A 44 14.80 -21.45 -6.10
CA LEU A 44 13.96 -21.21 -4.91
C LEU A 44 14.73 -20.54 -3.78
N ALA A 45 16.00 -20.90 -3.58
CA ALA A 45 16.87 -20.25 -2.60
C ALA A 45 17.18 -18.79 -2.97
N GLU A 46 17.47 -18.51 -4.24
CA GLU A 46 17.70 -17.15 -4.73
C GLU A 46 16.42 -16.29 -4.63
N LEU A 47 15.27 -16.84 -5.00
CA LEU A 47 13.99 -16.16 -4.89
C LEU A 47 13.67 -15.80 -3.42
N ARG A 48 13.85 -16.74 -2.48
CA ARG A 48 13.69 -16.47 -1.04
C ARG A 48 14.56 -15.31 -0.58
N LYS A 49 15.84 -15.33 -0.96
CA LYS A 49 16.78 -14.26 -0.61
C LYS A 49 16.36 -12.91 -1.20
N SER A 50 15.87 -12.89 -2.44
CA SER A 50 15.38 -11.68 -3.10
C SER A 50 14.14 -11.12 -2.38
N LEU A 51 13.16 -11.96 -2.06
CA LEU A 51 11.96 -11.56 -1.34
C LEU A 51 12.27 -10.96 0.05
N ILE A 52 13.17 -11.59 0.81
CA ILE A 52 13.58 -11.07 2.13
C ILE A 52 14.26 -9.70 2.03
N LYS A 53 15.04 -9.45 0.98
CA LYS A 53 15.67 -8.13 0.76
C LYS A 53 14.69 -6.99 0.52
N THR A 54 13.44 -7.29 0.14
CA THR A 54 12.38 -6.28 -0.04
C THR A 54 11.63 -5.94 1.25
N ASP A 55 12.21 -6.20 2.42
CA ASP A 55 11.58 -6.07 3.74
C ASP A 55 10.35 -6.98 3.95
N MET A 56 10.14 -7.94 3.06
CA MET A 56 9.15 -8.99 3.24
C MET A 56 9.64 -9.94 4.35
N GLY A 57 8.88 -10.08 5.40
CA GLY A 57 9.23 -10.96 6.50
C GLY A 57 9.46 -12.42 6.04
N PRO A 58 10.34 -13.20 6.72
CA PRO A 58 10.67 -14.56 6.31
C PRO A 58 9.46 -15.48 6.15
N ALA A 59 8.45 -15.33 7.01
CA ALA A 59 7.23 -16.14 6.94
C ALA A 59 6.42 -15.90 5.65
N ALA A 60 6.33 -14.66 5.19
CA ALA A 60 5.64 -14.35 3.94
C ALA A 60 6.45 -14.82 2.72
N ALA A 61 7.76 -14.65 2.74
CA ALA A 61 8.65 -15.16 1.69
C ALA A 61 8.55 -16.68 1.56
N GLU A 62 8.50 -17.41 2.68
CA GLU A 62 8.40 -18.89 2.68
C GLU A 62 7.11 -19.38 2.03
N VAL A 63 5.98 -18.73 2.30
CA VAL A 63 4.70 -19.12 1.68
C VAL A 63 4.74 -18.93 0.17
N ILE A 64 5.33 -17.83 -0.30
CA ILE A 64 5.48 -17.57 -1.74
C ILE A 64 6.39 -18.63 -2.38
N VAL A 65 7.54 -18.90 -1.77
CA VAL A 65 8.49 -19.91 -2.28
C VAL A 65 7.86 -21.31 -2.33
N THR A 66 7.08 -21.67 -1.31
CA THR A 66 6.37 -22.94 -1.27
C THR A 66 5.29 -23.04 -2.33
N ASP A 67 4.52 -21.96 -2.57
CA ASP A 67 3.51 -21.91 -3.64
C ASP A 67 4.16 -22.11 -5.02
N ILE A 68 5.25 -21.40 -5.29
CA ILE A 68 6.00 -21.52 -6.54
C ILE A 68 6.61 -22.90 -6.71
N ALA A 69 7.19 -23.48 -5.65
CA ALA A 69 7.71 -24.83 -5.69
C ALA A 69 6.59 -25.85 -5.98
N THR A 70 5.42 -25.68 -5.40
CA THR A 70 4.28 -26.59 -5.60
C THR A 70 3.76 -26.55 -7.03
N ARG A 71 3.66 -25.35 -7.61
CA ARG A 71 3.07 -25.13 -8.94
C ARG A 71 4.03 -25.42 -10.08
N PHE A 72 5.32 -25.11 -9.91
CA PHE A 72 6.26 -24.99 -11.02
C PHE A 72 7.53 -25.82 -10.87
N ARG A 73 7.70 -26.65 -9.82
CA ARG A 73 8.92 -27.45 -9.63
C ARG A 73 9.25 -28.27 -10.88
N ALA A 74 10.51 -28.27 -11.25
CA ALA A 74 11.05 -28.94 -12.44
C ALA A 74 10.46 -28.44 -13.78
N ARG A 75 9.86 -27.25 -13.80
CA ARG A 75 9.40 -26.57 -15.03
C ARG A 75 10.25 -25.34 -15.31
N VAL A 76 10.36 -24.99 -16.57
CA VAL A 76 10.89 -23.70 -17.01
C VAL A 76 9.74 -22.69 -16.94
N VAL A 77 9.94 -21.59 -16.25
CA VAL A 77 8.95 -20.52 -16.05
C VAL A 77 9.49 -19.19 -16.54
N GLU A 78 8.58 -18.35 -16.99
CA GLU A 78 8.87 -16.96 -17.32
C GLU A 78 8.74 -16.06 -16.08
N PRO A 79 9.37 -14.86 -16.09
CA PRO A 79 9.23 -13.90 -15.00
C PRO A 79 7.78 -13.55 -14.67
N SER A 80 6.89 -13.52 -15.66
CA SER A 80 5.45 -13.27 -15.51
C SER A 80 4.77 -14.30 -14.63
N ASP A 81 5.07 -15.58 -14.83
CA ASP A 81 4.45 -16.67 -14.09
C ASP A 81 4.74 -16.56 -12.58
N VAL A 82 6.02 -16.24 -12.26
CA VAL A 82 6.46 -16.05 -10.88
C VAL A 82 5.83 -14.80 -10.26
N LEU A 83 5.77 -13.69 -11.00
CA LEU A 83 5.16 -12.45 -10.51
C LEU A 83 3.66 -12.60 -10.28
N ASP A 84 2.96 -13.32 -11.14
CA ASP A 84 1.52 -13.59 -10.98
C ASP A 84 1.24 -14.50 -9.79
N SER A 85 2.10 -15.50 -9.55
CA SER A 85 2.04 -16.34 -8.35
C SER A 85 2.26 -15.51 -7.07
N ILE A 86 3.32 -14.70 -7.02
CA ILE A 86 3.60 -13.78 -5.90
C ILE A 86 2.39 -12.88 -5.64
N ARG A 87 1.85 -12.27 -6.69
CA ARG A 87 0.68 -11.39 -6.60
C ARG A 87 -0.54 -12.12 -6.04
N SER A 88 -0.81 -13.32 -6.52
CA SER A 88 -1.94 -14.13 -6.07
C SER A 88 -1.84 -14.44 -4.57
N VAL A 89 -0.69 -14.92 -4.11
CA VAL A 89 -0.43 -15.23 -2.70
C VAL A 89 -0.57 -13.99 -1.82
N LEU A 90 -0.02 -12.85 -2.25
CA LEU A 90 -0.12 -11.59 -1.49
C LEU A 90 -1.56 -11.09 -1.40
N LEU A 91 -2.33 -11.15 -2.49
CA LEU A 91 -3.74 -10.75 -2.49
C LEU A 91 -4.56 -11.64 -1.56
N GLU A 92 -4.35 -12.94 -1.59
CA GLU A 92 -5.05 -13.88 -0.70
C GLU A 92 -4.77 -13.59 0.78
N ARG A 93 -3.52 -13.24 1.11
CA ARG A 93 -3.15 -12.89 2.48
C ARG A 93 -3.64 -11.53 2.93
N LEU A 94 -3.80 -10.58 2.03
CA LEU A 94 -4.28 -9.23 2.35
C LEU A 94 -5.81 -9.14 2.43
N ARG A 95 -6.55 -10.00 1.73
CA ARG A 95 -8.02 -10.01 1.73
C ARG A 95 -8.66 -10.07 3.11
N PRO A 96 -8.20 -10.91 4.07
CA PRO A 96 -8.82 -10.94 5.40
C PRO A 96 -8.67 -9.65 6.20
N ALA A 97 -7.67 -8.81 5.85
CA ALA A 97 -7.45 -7.50 6.45
C ALA A 97 -8.17 -6.36 5.71
N GLU A 98 -8.85 -6.67 4.59
CA GLU A 98 -9.64 -5.70 3.84
C GLU A 98 -10.90 -5.36 4.62
N ALA A 99 -10.89 -4.19 5.25
CA ALA A 99 -12.01 -3.66 5.98
C ALA A 99 -12.27 -2.21 5.59
N GLY A 100 -13.54 -1.81 5.57
CA GLY A 100 -13.91 -0.40 5.49
C GLY A 100 -13.51 0.36 6.76
N LEU A 101 -13.48 1.68 6.67
CA LEU A 101 -13.30 2.50 7.86
C LEU A 101 -14.49 2.30 8.80
N ALA A 102 -14.21 1.91 10.03
CA ALA A 102 -15.24 1.79 11.05
C ALA A 102 -15.86 3.18 11.33
N SER A 103 -17.18 3.22 11.45
CA SER A 103 -17.89 4.43 11.84
C SER A 103 -18.49 4.22 13.23
N ALA A 104 -18.43 5.25 14.06
CA ALA A 104 -19.11 5.23 15.35
C ALA A 104 -20.63 5.12 15.14
N THR A 105 -21.29 4.30 15.96
CA THR A 105 -22.76 4.16 15.95
C THR A 105 -23.44 5.34 16.60
N THR A 106 -22.77 6.00 17.54
CA THR A 106 -23.22 7.20 18.23
C THR A 106 -22.06 8.19 18.37
N GLY A 107 -22.34 9.49 18.20
CA GLY A 107 -21.31 10.53 18.29
C GLY A 107 -20.36 10.57 17.10
N PRO A 108 -19.24 11.30 17.21
CA PRO A 108 -18.27 11.45 16.12
C PRO A 108 -17.40 10.21 15.96
N THR A 109 -17.07 9.88 14.71
CA THR A 109 -15.99 8.94 14.44
C THR A 109 -14.65 9.64 14.61
N VAL A 110 -13.81 9.16 15.52
CA VAL A 110 -12.47 9.70 15.76
C VAL A 110 -11.42 8.85 15.04
N ILE A 111 -10.64 9.50 14.18
CA ILE A 111 -9.53 8.86 13.46
C ILE A 111 -8.21 9.47 13.92
N LEU A 112 -7.39 8.68 14.62
CA LEU A 112 -6.05 9.09 15.02
C LEU A 112 -5.03 8.69 13.97
N VAL A 113 -4.29 9.67 13.43
CA VAL A 113 -3.23 9.44 12.44
C VAL A 113 -1.87 9.60 13.11
N THR A 114 -1.12 8.51 13.22
CA THR A 114 0.19 8.47 13.85
C THR A 114 1.28 8.08 12.86
N GLY A 115 2.53 8.37 13.19
CA GLY A 115 3.69 7.99 12.37
C GLY A 115 4.90 8.90 12.61
N VAL A 116 6.07 8.48 12.14
CA VAL A 116 7.32 9.24 12.24
C VAL A 116 7.30 10.51 11.37
N ASN A 117 8.25 11.42 11.57
CA ASN A 117 8.35 12.62 10.74
C ASN A 117 8.61 12.25 9.28
N GLY A 118 7.94 12.95 8.35
CA GLY A 118 8.04 12.67 6.92
C GLY A 118 7.22 11.47 6.40
N SER A 119 6.52 10.71 7.26
CA SER A 119 5.70 9.57 6.85
C SER A 119 4.43 9.92 6.07
N GLY A 120 4.14 11.21 5.87
CA GLY A 120 2.98 11.66 5.11
C GLY A 120 1.69 11.81 5.92
N LYS A 121 1.75 11.89 7.26
CA LYS A 121 0.57 12.05 8.14
C LYS A 121 -0.35 13.19 7.69
N THR A 122 0.18 14.42 7.61
CA THR A 122 -0.58 15.62 7.21
C THR A 122 -1.22 15.46 5.83
N THR A 123 -0.49 14.88 4.89
CA THR A 123 -1.03 14.61 3.54
C THR A 123 -2.16 13.57 3.57
N SER A 124 -2.03 12.53 4.39
CA SER A 124 -3.05 11.50 4.54
C SER A 124 -4.31 12.05 5.21
N ILE A 125 -4.15 12.89 6.24
CA ILE A 125 -5.26 13.60 6.91
C ILE A 125 -6.02 14.46 5.90
N ALA A 126 -5.32 15.26 5.10
CA ALA A 126 -5.96 16.12 4.09
C ALA A 126 -6.74 15.30 3.04
N LYS A 127 -6.20 14.14 2.60
CA LYS A 127 -6.87 13.25 1.66
C LYS A 127 -8.12 12.60 2.27
N LEU A 128 -8.05 12.13 3.51
CA LEU A 128 -9.20 11.58 4.23
C LEU A 128 -10.27 12.64 4.46
N ALA A 129 -9.88 13.84 4.92
CA ALA A 129 -10.80 14.95 5.10
C ALA A 129 -11.54 15.27 3.79
N ARG A 130 -10.83 15.37 2.66
CA ARG A 130 -11.45 15.58 1.35
C ARG A 130 -12.39 14.46 0.94
N LEU A 131 -12.06 13.20 1.26
CA LEU A 131 -12.92 12.06 0.98
C LEU A 131 -14.25 12.21 1.72
N PHE A 132 -14.19 12.44 3.03
CA PHE A 132 -15.37 12.55 3.87
C PHE A 132 -16.22 13.80 3.59
N THR A 133 -15.61 14.96 3.30
CA THR A 133 -16.36 16.16 2.94
C THR A 133 -17.08 16.00 1.61
N ARG A 134 -16.46 15.31 0.64
CA ARG A 134 -17.15 14.95 -0.63
C ARG A 134 -18.34 14.03 -0.43
N ASP A 135 -18.27 13.16 0.57
CA ASP A 135 -19.37 12.25 0.95
C ASP A 135 -20.41 12.94 1.85
N GLY A 136 -20.34 14.28 1.96
CA GLY A 136 -21.29 15.09 2.75
C GLY A 136 -21.10 14.99 4.27
N LYS A 137 -19.97 14.43 4.74
CA LYS A 137 -19.69 14.35 6.18
C LYS A 137 -19.13 15.67 6.70
N ARG A 138 -19.53 16.06 7.90
CA ARG A 138 -18.87 17.14 8.65
C ARG A 138 -17.54 16.65 9.18
N VAL A 139 -16.45 17.33 8.85
CA VAL A 139 -15.08 16.93 9.22
C VAL A 139 -14.45 18.02 10.07
N VAL A 140 -13.92 17.61 11.22
CA VAL A 140 -13.15 18.48 12.12
C VAL A 140 -11.73 17.91 12.22
N LEU A 141 -10.73 18.75 11.98
CA LEU A 141 -9.32 18.39 12.10
C LEU A 141 -8.77 18.90 13.41
N GLY A 142 -8.16 18.02 14.21
CA GLY A 142 -7.41 18.39 15.41
C GLY A 142 -5.92 18.53 15.09
N ALA A 143 -5.33 19.69 15.32
CA ALA A 143 -3.91 19.95 15.12
C ALA A 143 -3.11 19.50 16.35
N GLY A 144 -2.81 18.19 16.44
CA GLY A 144 -2.07 17.59 17.56
C GLY A 144 -0.54 17.70 17.48
N ASP A 145 0.03 18.32 16.43
CA ASP A 145 1.49 18.55 16.30
C ASP A 145 1.86 19.86 17.00
N THR A 146 1.78 19.86 18.32
CA THR A 146 1.98 21.07 19.15
C THR A 146 3.44 21.56 19.17
N PHE A 147 4.39 20.73 18.74
CA PHE A 147 5.82 21.09 18.69
C PHE A 147 6.24 21.80 17.41
N ARG A 148 5.36 21.83 16.39
CA ARG A 148 5.70 22.36 15.06
C ARG A 148 4.62 23.31 14.56
N ALA A 149 4.79 24.60 14.82
CA ALA A 149 3.86 25.65 14.38
C ALA A 149 3.56 25.57 12.85
N ALA A 150 4.59 25.36 12.03
CA ALA A 150 4.43 25.21 10.58
C ALA A 150 3.56 24.01 10.17
N ALA A 151 3.52 22.93 10.95
CA ALA A 151 2.65 21.79 10.67
C ALA A 151 1.18 22.11 10.96
N VAL A 152 0.91 22.89 12.00
CA VAL A 152 -0.43 23.40 12.33
C VAL A 152 -0.94 24.32 11.22
N GLU A 153 -0.11 25.25 10.74
CA GLU A 153 -0.46 26.15 9.64
C GLU A 153 -0.71 25.38 8.34
N GLN A 154 0.14 24.43 8.02
CA GLN A 154 -0.06 23.57 6.85
C GLN A 154 -1.38 22.79 6.91
N LEU A 155 -1.74 22.27 8.08
CA LEU A 155 -3.00 21.57 8.27
C LEU A 155 -4.19 22.53 8.13
N ALA A 156 -4.07 23.77 8.64
CA ALA A 156 -5.09 24.81 8.51
C ALA A 156 -5.34 25.19 7.05
N MET A 157 -4.28 25.33 6.25
CA MET A 157 -4.43 25.59 4.81
C MET A 157 -5.16 24.44 4.11
N TRP A 158 -4.88 23.19 4.48
CA TRP A 158 -5.59 22.03 3.93
C TRP A 158 -7.05 22.00 4.36
N ALA A 159 -7.35 22.28 5.65
CA ALA A 159 -8.71 22.35 6.16
C ALA A 159 -9.55 23.31 5.31
N GLY A 160 -9.08 24.54 5.09
CA GLY A 160 -9.76 25.53 4.24
C GLY A 160 -9.99 25.06 2.80
N ARG A 161 -9.00 24.36 2.20
CA ARG A 161 -9.12 23.85 0.83
C ARG A 161 -10.12 22.71 0.66
N VAL A 162 -10.34 21.92 1.69
CA VAL A 162 -11.22 20.74 1.63
C VAL A 162 -12.57 20.99 2.30
N GLY A 163 -12.82 22.17 2.86
CA GLY A 163 -14.07 22.52 3.54
C GLY A 163 -14.22 21.82 4.90
N ALA A 164 -13.11 21.55 5.59
CA ALA A 164 -13.11 20.97 6.94
C ALA A 164 -12.90 22.08 8.00
N GLU A 165 -13.48 21.89 9.18
CA GLU A 165 -13.19 22.71 10.35
C GLU A 165 -11.83 22.33 10.94
N ILE A 166 -11.18 23.25 11.69
CA ILE A 166 -9.92 22.96 12.39
C ILE A 166 -9.97 23.47 13.83
N VAL A 167 -9.49 22.62 14.75
CA VAL A 167 -9.22 22.97 16.15
C VAL A 167 -7.70 22.95 16.35
N ARG A 168 -7.17 24.02 16.97
CA ARG A 168 -5.73 24.22 17.25
C ARG A 168 -5.44 24.05 18.73
#